data_4249152b20bf66699121438b54e6dc7f
#
_entry.id   4249152b20bf66699121438b54e6dc7f
#
_cell.length_a   1.000
_cell.length_b   1.000
_cell.length_c   1.000
_cell.angle_alpha   90.00
_cell.angle_beta   90.00
_cell.angle_gamma   90.00
#
_symmetry.space_group_name_H-M   'P 1'
#
loop_
_entity.id
_entity.type
_entity.pdbx_description
1 polymer ?
#
loop_
_entity_poly.entity_id
_entity_poly.type
_entity_poly.pdbx_seq_one_letter_code
_entity_poly.pdbx_strand_id
1 'polypeptide(L)'
;MTQELLSIVTPVYNAENYILETIRMVLKQTYQNWELLLVNDASTDRSVQVIEDYLAKNPDPRIHLLQQEANNGAAAARNRGIAEARGRYLAYLDADDIWLPEKMEKELSFMEEKQAAFVCCSYEFGDENASGTGRIVHVLPEMTYRKALSRTIIFTTTVLFDLTKLTKEQIYMPLVKSEDTASWWSILRQGYTVYGLDEVLAIYRRPKKSLSSNKLEAMKRIWNLYRKQEHLGILPSAWYFCFWAWRATMRRI
;
A
#
# COMPACT_ATOMS: atom_id res chain seq x y z
N MET A 1 20.71 -17.59 7.25
CA MET A 1 20.69 -16.11 7.22
C MET A 1 19.80 -15.65 8.36
N THR A 2 20.21 -14.69 9.16
CA THR A 2 19.32 -14.05 10.15
C THR A 2 18.23 -13.33 9.38
N GLN A 3 16.99 -13.72 9.61
CA GLN A 3 15.85 -13.03 8.98
C GLN A 3 15.76 -11.63 9.59
N GLU A 4 15.84 -10.60 8.75
CA GLU A 4 15.70 -9.20 9.17
C GLU A 4 14.24 -8.86 9.49
N LEU A 5 13.99 -7.99 10.46
CA LEU A 5 12.63 -7.62 10.86
C LEU A 5 11.91 -6.86 9.74
N LEU A 6 10.67 -7.25 9.46
CA LEU A 6 9.73 -6.57 8.57
C LEU A 6 8.64 -5.89 9.38
N SER A 7 8.48 -4.59 9.26
CA SER A 7 7.35 -3.83 9.82
C SER A 7 6.20 -3.77 8.82
N ILE A 8 5.03 -4.24 9.24
CA ILE A 8 3.78 -4.16 8.46
C ILE A 8 2.92 -3.05 9.07
N VAL A 9 2.61 -2.04 8.30
CA VAL A 9 1.80 -0.90 8.73
C VAL A 9 0.40 -1.03 8.15
N THR A 10 -0.60 -1.12 9.02
CA THR A 10 -2.02 -1.24 8.66
C THR A 10 -2.81 -0.07 9.25
N PRO A 11 -3.27 0.89 8.43
CA PRO A 11 -4.23 1.89 8.87
C PRO A 11 -5.58 1.23 9.15
N VAL A 12 -6.18 1.56 10.29
CA VAL A 12 -7.47 1.01 10.73
C VAL A 12 -8.46 2.16 10.92
N TYR A 13 -9.50 2.18 10.10
CA TYR A 13 -10.63 3.09 10.27
C TYR A 13 -11.94 2.42 9.88
N ASN A 14 -12.81 2.17 10.86
CA ASN A 14 -14.09 1.49 10.69
C ASN A 14 -13.97 0.16 9.93
N ALA A 15 -13.05 -0.70 10.41
CA ALA A 15 -12.68 -1.97 9.80
C ALA A 15 -13.14 -3.19 10.62
N GLU A 16 -14.18 -3.07 11.47
CA GLU A 16 -14.65 -4.14 12.37
C GLU A 16 -14.93 -5.46 11.64
N ASN A 17 -15.34 -5.39 10.37
CA ASN A 17 -15.68 -6.56 9.57
C ASN A 17 -14.45 -7.25 8.93
N TYR A 18 -13.29 -6.60 8.90
CA TYR A 18 -12.10 -7.06 8.15
C TYR A 18 -10.89 -7.32 9.04
N ILE A 19 -10.73 -6.55 10.12
CA ILE A 19 -9.49 -6.49 10.87
C ILE A 19 -9.03 -7.84 11.47
N LEU A 20 -9.95 -8.72 11.86
CA LEU A 20 -9.59 -10.07 12.32
C LEU A 20 -9.05 -10.94 11.19
N GLU A 21 -9.59 -10.81 9.98
CA GLU A 21 -9.08 -11.49 8.81
C GLU A 21 -7.66 -11.03 8.50
N THR A 22 -7.42 -9.72 8.57
CA THR A 22 -6.12 -9.10 8.37
C THR A 22 -5.08 -9.64 9.36
N ILE A 23 -5.39 -9.67 10.66
CA ILE A 23 -4.48 -10.21 11.69
C ILE A 23 -4.17 -11.68 11.39
N ARG A 24 -5.20 -12.50 11.15
CA ARG A 24 -5.02 -13.95 10.87
C ARG A 24 -4.22 -14.22 9.61
N MET A 25 -4.35 -13.36 8.62
CA MET A 25 -3.62 -13.46 7.36
C MET A 25 -2.13 -13.16 7.55
N VAL A 26 -1.78 -12.14 8.34
CA VAL A 26 -0.38 -11.83 8.69
C VAL A 26 0.24 -12.98 9.50
N LEU A 27 -0.49 -13.56 10.44
CA LEU A 27 -0.03 -14.73 11.22
C LEU A 27 0.27 -15.96 10.33
N LYS A 28 -0.38 -16.08 9.17
CA LYS A 28 -0.20 -17.19 8.22
C LYS A 28 0.88 -16.95 7.17
N GLN A 29 1.55 -15.80 7.18
CA GLN A 29 2.63 -15.55 6.25
C GLN A 29 3.80 -16.52 6.47
N THR A 30 4.45 -16.98 5.41
CA THR A 30 5.59 -17.91 5.49
C THR A 30 6.81 -17.25 6.12
N TYR A 31 7.02 -15.96 5.87
CA TYR A 31 8.04 -15.16 6.57
C TYR A 31 7.59 -14.82 7.97
N GLN A 32 8.32 -15.21 9.00
CA GLN A 32 7.87 -15.14 10.39
C GLN A 32 8.50 -14.01 11.23
N ASN A 33 9.56 -13.34 10.75
CA ASN A 33 10.20 -12.25 11.50
C ASN A 33 9.59 -10.89 11.14
N TRP A 34 8.40 -10.63 11.65
CA TRP A 34 7.64 -9.41 11.39
C TRP A 34 7.08 -8.78 12.68
N GLU A 35 6.78 -7.50 12.63
CA GLU A 35 5.87 -6.80 13.54
C GLU A 35 4.68 -6.22 12.76
N LEU A 36 3.49 -6.21 13.36
CA LEU A 36 2.26 -5.65 12.79
C LEU A 36 1.85 -4.42 13.58
N LEU A 37 1.86 -3.27 12.93
CA LEU A 37 1.48 -1.97 13.50
C LEU A 37 0.08 -1.62 13.01
N LEU A 38 -0.95 -1.90 13.83
CA LEU A 38 -2.34 -1.55 13.61
C LEU A 38 -2.55 -0.11 14.09
N VAL A 39 -2.69 0.83 13.17
CA VAL A 39 -2.83 2.25 13.51
C VAL A 39 -4.29 2.67 13.41
N ASN A 40 -4.98 2.72 14.55
CA ASN A 40 -6.37 3.17 14.62
C ASN A 40 -6.46 4.68 14.41
N ASP A 41 -7.13 5.09 13.35
CA ASP A 41 -7.37 6.48 12.96
C ASP A 41 -8.71 7.00 13.54
N ALA A 42 -8.88 6.87 14.86
CA ALA A 42 -10.08 7.23 15.61
C ALA A 42 -11.36 6.56 15.04
N SER A 43 -11.36 5.24 14.90
CA SER A 43 -12.54 4.46 14.49
C SER A 43 -13.72 4.71 15.42
N THR A 44 -14.91 4.78 14.83
CA THR A 44 -16.19 4.98 15.55
C THR A 44 -17.03 3.71 15.65
N ASP A 45 -16.59 2.63 14.99
CA ASP A 45 -17.17 1.30 15.07
C ASP A 45 -16.46 0.44 16.15
N ARG A 46 -16.63 -0.87 16.09
CA ARG A 46 -16.04 -1.80 17.05
C ARG A 46 -14.61 -2.27 16.68
N SER A 47 -13.94 -1.64 15.73
CA SER A 47 -12.62 -2.07 15.27
C SER A 47 -11.62 -2.24 16.41
N VAL A 48 -11.50 -1.25 17.29
CA VAL A 48 -10.59 -1.29 18.45
C VAL A 48 -10.97 -2.43 19.39
N GLN A 49 -12.24 -2.53 19.75
CA GLN A 49 -12.72 -3.59 20.65
C GLN A 49 -12.43 -4.99 20.07
N VAL A 50 -12.64 -5.17 18.76
CA VAL A 50 -12.37 -6.44 18.06
C VAL A 50 -10.89 -6.83 18.12
N ILE A 51 -9.98 -5.86 17.98
CA ILE A 51 -8.54 -6.09 18.10
C ILE A 51 -8.17 -6.44 19.54
N GLU A 52 -8.64 -5.67 20.51
CA GLU A 52 -8.34 -5.87 21.94
C GLU A 52 -8.88 -7.22 22.44
N ASP A 53 -10.12 -7.57 22.09
CA ASP A 53 -10.73 -8.87 22.44
C ASP A 53 -9.94 -10.05 21.83
N TYR A 54 -9.42 -9.87 20.60
CA TYR A 54 -8.60 -10.89 19.98
C TYR A 54 -7.26 -11.06 20.71
N LEU A 55 -6.56 -9.96 20.96
CA LEU A 55 -5.23 -9.97 21.61
C LEU A 55 -5.31 -10.43 23.07
N ALA A 56 -6.40 -10.14 23.78
CA ALA A 56 -6.62 -10.65 25.12
C ALA A 56 -6.71 -12.19 25.18
N LYS A 57 -7.25 -12.82 24.14
CA LYS A 57 -7.36 -14.27 24.01
C LYS A 57 -6.16 -14.92 23.34
N ASN A 58 -5.47 -14.18 22.49
CA ASN A 58 -4.35 -14.65 21.68
C ASN A 58 -3.21 -13.62 21.74
N PRO A 59 -2.52 -13.50 22.87
CA PRO A 59 -1.45 -12.52 23.00
C PRO A 59 -0.28 -12.84 22.07
N ASP A 60 0.11 -11.88 21.26
CA ASP A 60 1.27 -11.97 20.38
C ASP A 60 2.07 -10.65 20.49
N PRO A 61 3.32 -10.69 20.99
CA PRO A 61 4.13 -9.50 21.21
C PRO A 61 4.55 -8.78 19.92
N ARG A 62 4.31 -9.38 18.76
CA ARG A 62 4.60 -8.78 17.44
C ARG A 62 3.48 -7.86 16.95
N ILE A 63 2.30 -7.87 17.59
CA ILE A 63 1.14 -7.09 17.16
C ILE A 63 0.95 -5.90 18.09
N HIS A 64 0.97 -4.70 17.53
CA HIS A 64 0.88 -3.44 18.26
C HIS A 64 -0.32 -2.64 17.79
N LEU A 65 -1.19 -2.25 18.71
CA LEU A 65 -2.30 -1.31 18.44
C LEU A 65 -1.86 0.10 18.83
N LEU A 66 -1.80 0.98 17.86
CA LEU A 66 -1.48 2.41 18.02
C LEU A 66 -2.76 3.22 17.86
N GLN A 67 -3.00 4.16 18.77
CA GLN A 67 -4.20 5.00 18.75
C GLN A 67 -3.86 6.41 18.26
N GLN A 68 -4.71 6.99 17.42
CA GLN A 68 -4.72 8.43 17.11
C GLN A 68 -5.90 9.11 17.82
N GLU A 69 -5.72 10.34 18.25
CA GLU A 69 -6.75 11.11 18.97
C GLU A 69 -7.90 11.57 18.07
N ALA A 70 -7.62 11.73 16.77
CA ALA A 70 -8.59 12.16 15.77
C ALA A 70 -8.36 11.47 14.44
N ASN A 71 -9.40 11.39 13.61
CA ASN A 71 -9.29 10.91 12.25
C ASN A 71 -8.55 11.94 11.37
N ASN A 72 -7.35 11.58 10.96
CA ASN A 72 -6.47 12.39 10.10
C ASN A 72 -6.26 11.75 8.71
N GLY A 73 -6.92 10.63 8.45
CA GLY A 73 -6.89 9.89 7.19
C GLY A 73 -5.75 8.88 7.08
N ALA A 74 -5.86 8.01 6.07
CA ALA A 74 -4.97 6.87 5.89
C ALA A 74 -3.48 7.27 5.76
N ALA A 75 -3.15 8.41 5.14
CA ALA A 75 -1.79 8.92 5.05
C ALA A 75 -1.19 9.20 6.44
N ALA A 76 -1.94 9.87 7.31
CA ALA A 76 -1.49 10.18 8.66
C ALA A 76 -1.32 8.91 9.50
N ALA A 77 -2.25 7.96 9.37
CA ALA A 77 -2.15 6.67 10.04
C ALA A 77 -0.92 5.88 9.57
N ARG A 78 -0.66 5.81 8.26
CA ARG A 78 0.55 5.17 7.74
C ARG A 78 1.82 5.88 8.22
N ASN A 79 1.86 7.22 8.22
CA ASN A 79 2.99 7.99 8.71
C ASN A 79 3.26 7.73 10.20
N ARG A 80 2.22 7.59 11.02
CA ARG A 80 2.37 7.17 12.41
C ARG A 80 2.99 5.78 12.51
N GLY A 81 2.53 4.83 11.72
CA GLY A 81 3.11 3.48 11.65
C GLY A 81 4.56 3.48 11.17
N ILE A 82 4.90 4.27 10.15
CA ILE A 82 6.28 4.42 9.67
C ILE A 82 7.20 4.94 10.79
N ALA A 83 6.74 5.94 11.56
CA ALA A 83 7.52 6.50 12.66
C ALA A 83 7.86 5.43 13.71
N GLU A 84 6.91 4.57 14.06
CA GLU A 84 7.04 3.52 15.08
C GLU A 84 7.74 2.24 14.56
N ALA A 85 7.81 2.04 13.24
CA ALA A 85 8.40 0.85 12.62
C ALA A 85 9.87 0.67 13.03
N ARG A 86 10.24 -0.57 13.40
CA ARG A 86 11.59 -0.95 13.85
C ARG A 86 12.31 -1.85 12.85
N GLY A 87 11.58 -2.37 11.86
CA GLY A 87 12.11 -3.28 10.87
C GLY A 87 13.07 -2.62 9.88
N ARG A 88 13.99 -3.41 9.37
CA ARG A 88 14.77 -3.05 8.19
C ARG A 88 13.86 -2.90 6.97
N TYR A 89 12.88 -3.76 6.86
CA TYR A 89 11.90 -3.71 5.78
C TYR A 89 10.58 -3.11 6.27
N LEU A 90 9.86 -2.45 5.36
CA LEU A 90 8.54 -1.90 5.65
C LEU A 90 7.57 -2.20 4.51
N ALA A 91 6.39 -2.69 4.85
CA ALA A 91 5.29 -2.93 3.92
C ALA A 91 4.00 -2.27 4.43
N TYR A 92 3.09 -1.93 3.52
CA TYR A 92 1.74 -1.48 3.86
C TYR A 92 0.73 -2.57 3.57
N LEU A 93 -0.24 -2.70 4.45
CA LEU A 93 -1.39 -3.59 4.31
C LEU A 93 -2.65 -2.83 4.68
N ASP A 94 -3.54 -2.58 3.73
CA ASP A 94 -4.83 -1.98 4.04
C ASP A 94 -5.73 -3.02 4.72
N ALA A 95 -6.53 -2.59 5.70
CA ALA A 95 -7.27 -3.48 6.60
C ALA A 95 -8.34 -4.34 5.91
N ASP A 96 -8.72 -3.99 4.70
CA ASP A 96 -9.73 -4.69 3.89
C ASP A 96 -9.16 -5.51 2.72
N ASP A 97 -7.83 -5.50 2.54
CA ASP A 97 -7.14 -6.25 1.48
C ASP A 97 -6.62 -7.61 1.95
N ILE A 98 -6.25 -8.44 0.98
CA ILE A 98 -5.72 -9.79 1.23
C ILE A 98 -4.29 -9.91 0.70
N TRP A 99 -3.40 -10.49 1.52
CA TRP A 99 -2.11 -11.00 1.11
C TRP A 99 -2.14 -12.52 0.99
N LEU A 100 -1.53 -13.06 -0.06
CA LEU A 100 -1.30 -14.49 -0.14
C LEU A 100 -0.19 -14.93 0.81
N PRO A 101 -0.18 -16.19 1.29
CA PRO A 101 0.73 -16.63 2.36
C PRO A 101 2.22 -16.42 2.08
N GLU A 102 2.66 -16.54 0.84
CA GLU A 102 4.08 -16.41 0.47
C GLU A 102 4.50 -14.99 0.09
N LYS A 103 3.60 -13.98 0.21
CA LYS A 103 3.88 -12.64 -0.30
C LYS A 103 5.15 -12.03 0.28
N MET A 104 5.28 -12.02 1.61
CA MET A 104 6.44 -11.38 2.25
C MET A 104 7.75 -12.08 1.87
N GLU A 105 7.78 -13.40 1.88
CA GLU A 105 8.96 -14.18 1.54
C GLU A 105 9.42 -13.96 0.09
N LYS A 106 8.46 -14.00 -0.86
CA LYS A 106 8.75 -13.82 -2.28
C LYS A 106 9.22 -12.39 -2.60
N GLU A 107 8.56 -11.38 -2.04
CA GLU A 107 8.97 -9.99 -2.27
C GLU A 107 10.33 -9.68 -1.62
N LEU A 108 10.64 -10.21 -0.44
CA LEU A 108 11.94 -10.06 0.18
C LEU A 108 13.04 -10.72 -0.65
N SER A 109 12.82 -11.95 -1.11
CA SER A 109 13.77 -12.66 -1.98
C SER A 109 14.01 -11.89 -3.30
N PHE A 110 12.94 -11.38 -3.90
CA PHE A 110 13.02 -10.59 -5.12
C PHE A 110 13.74 -9.24 -4.90
N MET A 111 13.48 -8.58 -3.78
CA MET A 111 14.16 -7.35 -3.38
C MET A 111 15.67 -7.56 -3.22
N GLU A 112 16.07 -8.67 -2.59
CA GLU A 112 17.47 -9.04 -2.44
C GLU A 112 18.13 -9.37 -3.79
N GLU A 113 17.46 -10.14 -4.65
CA GLU A 113 17.93 -10.45 -6.00
C GLU A 113 18.18 -9.18 -6.83
N LYS A 114 17.24 -8.24 -6.80
CA LYS A 114 17.33 -6.97 -7.54
C LYS A 114 18.22 -5.92 -6.85
N GLN A 115 18.68 -6.18 -5.64
CA GLN A 115 19.35 -5.18 -4.82
C GLN A 115 18.52 -3.88 -4.75
N ALA A 116 17.18 -4.02 -4.69
CA ALA A 116 16.23 -2.93 -4.80
C ALA A 116 16.04 -2.21 -3.46
N ALA A 117 15.68 -0.92 -3.52
CA ALA A 117 15.20 -0.15 -2.38
C ALA A 117 13.66 -0.19 -2.26
N PHE A 118 12.98 -0.45 -3.39
CA PHE A 118 11.53 -0.42 -3.51
C PHE A 118 11.07 -1.48 -4.52
N VAL A 119 10.21 -2.39 -4.08
CA VAL A 119 9.57 -3.39 -4.94
C VAL A 119 8.06 -3.36 -4.78
N CYS A 120 7.34 -3.92 -5.73
CA CYS A 120 5.91 -4.20 -5.64
C CYS A 120 5.56 -5.48 -6.39
N CYS A 121 4.40 -6.07 -6.09
CA CYS A 121 3.92 -7.26 -6.81
C CYS A 121 2.65 -6.98 -7.62
N SER A 122 2.32 -7.89 -8.53
CA SER A 122 1.03 -7.92 -9.20
C SER A 122 -0.10 -8.28 -8.23
N TYR A 123 -1.31 -7.83 -8.54
CA TYR A 123 -2.47 -8.08 -7.70
C TYR A 123 -3.72 -8.37 -8.53
N GLU A 124 -4.68 -9.01 -7.90
CA GLU A 124 -5.98 -9.31 -8.48
C GLU A 124 -7.05 -8.44 -7.85
N PHE A 125 -8.05 -8.03 -8.64
CA PHE A 125 -9.27 -7.44 -8.08
C PHE A 125 -10.13 -8.52 -7.45
N GLY A 126 -10.52 -8.31 -6.21
CA GLY A 126 -11.51 -9.12 -5.50
C GLY A 126 -12.89 -8.47 -5.49
N ASP A 127 -13.90 -9.27 -5.22
CA ASP A 127 -15.24 -8.81 -4.89
C ASP A 127 -15.34 -8.33 -3.42
N GLU A 128 -16.54 -8.11 -2.93
CA GLU A 128 -16.80 -7.70 -1.54
C GLU A 128 -16.35 -8.73 -0.49
N ASN A 129 -16.23 -10.01 -0.88
CA ASN A 129 -15.74 -11.10 -0.03
C ASN A 129 -14.25 -11.42 -0.25
N ALA A 130 -13.54 -10.56 -0.99
CA ALA A 130 -12.16 -10.76 -1.46
C ALA A 130 -11.97 -12.03 -2.32
N SER A 131 -13.04 -12.57 -2.93
CA SER A 131 -12.90 -13.62 -3.95
C SER A 131 -12.32 -13.01 -5.22
N GLY A 132 -11.28 -13.63 -5.76
CA GLY A 132 -10.64 -13.17 -6.99
C GLY A 132 -11.62 -13.13 -8.16
N THR A 133 -11.58 -12.10 -8.96
CA THR A 133 -12.46 -11.89 -10.12
C THR A 133 -11.85 -12.33 -11.44
N GLY A 134 -10.63 -12.86 -11.45
CA GLY A 134 -9.83 -13.16 -12.63
C GLY A 134 -9.20 -11.92 -13.28
N ARG A 135 -9.43 -10.73 -12.71
CA ARG A 135 -8.91 -9.48 -13.24
C ARG A 135 -7.61 -9.09 -12.55
N ILE A 136 -6.51 -9.35 -13.22
CA ILE A 136 -5.17 -9.11 -12.71
C ILE A 136 -4.63 -7.77 -13.19
N VAL A 137 -3.93 -7.05 -12.31
CA VAL A 137 -3.10 -5.89 -12.66
C VAL A 137 -1.65 -6.33 -12.59
N HIS A 138 -1.06 -6.50 -13.77
CA HIS A 138 0.35 -6.81 -13.91
C HIS A 138 1.22 -5.58 -13.68
N VAL A 139 2.23 -5.72 -12.83
CA VAL A 139 3.24 -4.68 -12.64
C VAL A 139 4.28 -4.73 -13.76
N LEU A 140 4.95 -3.60 -14.00
CA LEU A 140 6.09 -3.58 -14.93
C LEU A 140 7.34 -4.11 -14.22
N PRO A 141 8.24 -4.82 -14.93
CA PRO A 141 9.52 -5.24 -14.35
C PRO A 141 10.31 -4.08 -13.72
N GLU A 142 10.21 -2.90 -14.33
CA GLU A 142 10.84 -1.66 -13.83
C GLU A 142 9.93 -0.47 -14.05
N MET A 143 9.70 0.30 -12.99
CA MET A 143 8.94 1.55 -13.01
C MET A 143 9.86 2.70 -12.62
N THR A 144 10.17 3.56 -13.58
CA THR A 144 10.86 4.83 -13.37
C THR A 144 9.87 5.98 -13.24
N TYR A 145 10.30 7.14 -12.77
CA TYR A 145 9.47 8.34 -12.63
C TYR A 145 8.65 8.66 -13.89
N ARG A 146 9.30 8.70 -15.05
CA ARG A 146 8.62 9.01 -16.33
C ARG A 146 7.55 7.97 -16.69
N LYS A 147 7.79 6.69 -16.42
CA LYS A 147 6.80 5.63 -16.65
C LYS A 147 5.63 5.78 -15.67
N ALA A 148 5.90 6.09 -14.40
CA ALA A 148 4.90 6.22 -13.34
C ALA A 148 3.94 7.39 -13.57
N LEU A 149 4.41 8.51 -14.10
CA LEU A 149 3.55 9.66 -14.43
C LEU A 149 2.36 9.28 -15.32
N SER A 150 2.50 8.30 -16.20
CA SER A 150 1.42 7.85 -17.08
C SER A 150 0.72 6.56 -16.62
N ARG A 151 1.03 6.05 -15.41
CA ARG A 151 0.52 4.76 -14.89
C ARG A 151 0.36 4.81 -13.38
N THR A 152 -0.78 4.41 -12.87
CA THR A 152 -1.07 4.24 -11.44
C THR A 152 -1.37 2.77 -11.18
N ILE A 153 -0.35 1.91 -11.28
CA ILE A 153 -0.46 0.46 -11.11
C ILE A 153 0.23 -0.03 -9.84
N ILE A 154 0.99 0.82 -9.15
CA ILE A 154 1.58 0.48 -7.86
C ILE A 154 0.47 0.66 -6.82
N PHE A 155 -0.01 -0.44 -6.29
CA PHE A 155 -1.04 -0.45 -5.27
C PHE A 155 -0.42 -0.53 -3.87
N THR A 156 -0.94 0.23 -2.92
CA THR A 156 -0.33 0.42 -1.59
C THR A 156 -0.07 -0.91 -0.87
N THR A 157 -1.03 -1.82 -0.92
CA THR A 157 -0.94 -3.15 -0.29
C THR A 157 0.14 -4.06 -0.90
N THR A 158 0.70 -3.71 -2.07
CA THR A 158 1.70 -4.52 -2.77
C THR A 158 3.14 -4.08 -2.57
N VAL A 159 3.39 -3.01 -1.85
CA VAL A 159 4.72 -2.40 -1.79
C VAL A 159 5.57 -2.94 -0.63
N LEU A 160 6.89 -2.99 -0.87
CA LEU A 160 7.90 -3.30 0.13
C LEU A 160 9.11 -2.37 -0.05
N PHE A 161 9.62 -1.83 1.07
CA PHE A 161 10.78 -0.93 1.13
C PHE A 161 11.92 -1.54 1.93
N ASP A 162 13.17 -1.29 1.54
CA ASP A 162 14.39 -1.50 2.34
C ASP A 162 14.83 -0.18 2.97
N LEU A 163 14.64 -0.03 4.28
CA LEU A 163 14.95 1.19 5.04
C LEU A 163 16.46 1.42 5.24
N THR A 164 17.31 0.50 4.79
CA THR A 164 18.76 0.76 4.67
C THR A 164 19.11 1.55 3.42
N LYS A 165 18.19 1.61 2.44
CA LYS A 165 18.36 2.27 1.13
C LYS A 165 17.43 3.47 0.95
N LEU A 166 16.30 3.49 1.66
CA LEU A 166 15.33 4.59 1.72
C LEU A 166 15.13 5.00 3.17
N THR A 167 15.15 6.28 3.48
CA THR A 167 14.85 6.76 4.83
C THR A 167 13.33 6.78 5.07
N LYS A 168 12.93 6.80 6.33
CA LYS A 168 11.50 6.95 6.71
C LYS A 168 10.89 8.23 6.14
N GLU A 169 11.66 9.33 6.14
CA GLU A 169 11.23 10.63 5.61
C GLU A 169 10.93 10.58 4.12
N GLN A 170 11.68 9.76 3.36
CA GLN A 170 11.46 9.60 1.91
C GLN A 170 10.18 8.82 1.59
N ILE A 171 9.72 7.97 2.51
CA ILE A 171 8.51 7.14 2.33
C ILE A 171 7.29 7.72 3.05
N TYR A 172 7.40 8.80 3.84
CA TYR A 172 6.24 9.49 4.41
C TYR A 172 5.28 9.93 3.32
N MET A 173 4.00 9.67 3.56
CA MET A 173 2.93 10.02 2.64
C MET A 173 2.51 11.48 2.86
N PRO A 174 2.42 12.30 1.80
CA PRO A 174 1.89 13.65 1.92
C PRO A 174 0.38 13.60 2.24
N LEU A 175 -0.10 14.56 3.03
CA LEU A 175 -1.52 14.67 3.41
C LEU A 175 -2.35 15.28 2.27
N VAL A 176 -2.41 14.59 1.14
CA VAL A 176 -3.14 14.99 -0.06
C VAL A 176 -4.00 13.84 -0.58
N LYS A 177 -4.96 14.13 -1.46
CA LYS A 177 -5.73 13.08 -2.13
C LYS A 177 -4.83 12.29 -3.09
N SER A 178 -4.92 10.96 -3.08
CA SER A 178 -4.03 10.01 -3.77
C SER A 178 -2.59 10.12 -3.25
N GLU A 179 -2.48 10.12 -1.94
CA GLU A 179 -1.24 10.18 -1.17
C GLU A 179 -0.23 9.10 -1.56
N ASP A 180 -0.72 7.90 -1.87
CA ASP A 180 0.04 6.77 -2.37
C ASP A 180 0.78 7.11 -3.67
N THR A 181 0.05 7.55 -4.68
CA THR A 181 0.60 7.94 -5.98
C THR A 181 1.58 9.11 -5.84
N ALA A 182 1.26 10.09 -4.98
CA ALA A 182 2.16 11.23 -4.70
C ALA A 182 3.48 10.75 -4.07
N SER A 183 3.41 9.81 -3.12
CA SER A 183 4.59 9.21 -2.49
C SER A 183 5.45 8.46 -3.47
N TRP A 184 4.84 7.59 -4.31
CA TRP A 184 5.59 6.84 -5.30
C TRP A 184 6.30 7.76 -6.29
N TRP A 185 5.64 8.81 -6.77
CA TRP A 185 6.27 9.78 -7.67
C TRP A 185 7.39 10.54 -6.98
N SER A 186 7.23 10.90 -5.71
CA SER A 186 8.27 11.59 -4.94
C SER A 186 9.54 10.74 -4.80
N ILE A 187 9.41 9.44 -4.48
CA ILE A 187 10.52 8.50 -4.38
C ILE A 187 11.20 8.33 -5.76
N LEU A 188 10.41 8.07 -6.79
CA LEU A 188 10.91 7.85 -8.14
C LEU A 188 11.61 9.08 -8.74
N ARG A 189 11.14 10.30 -8.39
CA ARG A 189 11.77 11.56 -8.81
C ARG A 189 13.17 11.73 -8.23
N GLN A 190 13.46 11.13 -7.08
CA GLN A 190 14.78 11.13 -6.46
C GLN A 190 15.77 10.15 -7.14
N GLY A 191 15.34 9.47 -8.20
CA GLY A 191 16.20 8.57 -8.98
C GLY A 191 16.05 7.09 -8.63
N TYR A 192 15.18 6.75 -7.67
CA TYR A 192 14.87 5.34 -7.38
C TYR A 192 14.06 4.71 -8.51
N THR A 193 14.12 3.39 -8.60
CA THR A 193 13.30 2.57 -9.50
C THR A 193 12.50 1.59 -8.67
N VAL A 194 11.22 1.43 -8.96
CA VAL A 194 10.42 0.34 -8.42
C VAL A 194 10.60 -0.87 -9.33
N TYR A 195 10.97 -2.00 -8.74
CA TYR A 195 11.01 -3.28 -9.44
C TYR A 195 9.72 -4.05 -9.17
N GLY A 196 9.12 -4.57 -10.22
CA GLY A 196 7.86 -5.30 -10.14
C GLY A 196 8.06 -6.81 -10.23
N LEU A 197 7.60 -7.52 -9.21
CA LEU A 197 7.45 -8.97 -9.21
C LEU A 197 6.10 -9.30 -9.86
N ASP A 198 6.11 -9.83 -11.09
CA ASP A 198 4.87 -10.14 -11.82
C ASP A 198 4.27 -11.48 -11.36
N GLU A 199 4.03 -11.58 -10.05
CA GLU A 199 3.24 -12.63 -9.42
C GLU A 199 2.08 -12.00 -8.66
N VAL A 200 0.90 -12.62 -8.73
CA VAL A 200 -0.29 -12.18 -7.96
C VAL A 200 -0.09 -12.64 -6.52
N LEU A 201 0.23 -11.70 -5.64
CA LEU A 201 0.48 -11.95 -4.22
C LEU A 201 -0.47 -11.17 -3.29
N ALA A 202 -1.35 -10.36 -3.87
CA ALA A 202 -2.36 -9.62 -3.13
C ALA A 202 -3.70 -9.60 -3.88
N ILE A 203 -4.80 -9.50 -3.14
CA ILE A 203 -6.14 -9.30 -3.68
C ILE A 203 -6.66 -7.96 -3.17
N TYR A 204 -6.99 -7.07 -4.10
CA TYR A 204 -7.61 -5.78 -3.81
C TYR A 204 -9.12 -5.95 -3.68
N ARG A 205 -9.64 -5.90 -2.45
CA ARG A 205 -11.08 -5.97 -2.18
C ARG A 205 -11.78 -4.73 -2.69
N ARG A 206 -12.85 -4.93 -3.47
CA ARG A 206 -13.64 -3.83 -4.01
C ARG A 206 -15.12 -3.98 -3.66
N PRO A 207 -15.58 -3.36 -2.58
CA PRO A 207 -17.02 -3.28 -2.32
C PRO A 207 -17.73 -2.49 -3.41
N LYS A 208 -18.99 -2.82 -3.67
CA LYS A 208 -19.83 -2.19 -4.73
C LYS A 208 -19.88 -0.66 -4.66
N LYS A 209 -19.73 -0.08 -3.46
CA LYS A 209 -19.63 1.37 -3.21
C LYS A 209 -18.26 1.70 -2.65
N SER A 210 -17.24 1.82 -3.49
CA SER A 210 -15.89 2.24 -3.07
C SER A 210 -15.65 3.72 -3.36
N LEU A 211 -14.83 4.38 -2.52
CA LEU A 211 -14.39 5.77 -2.71
C LEU A 211 -13.70 5.99 -4.07
N SER A 212 -13.13 4.94 -4.66
CA SER A 212 -12.43 4.96 -5.95
C SER A 212 -13.36 4.87 -7.17
N SER A 213 -14.69 4.75 -6.99
CA SER A 213 -15.63 4.55 -8.09
C SER A 213 -15.89 5.81 -8.93
N ASN A 214 -15.68 7.01 -8.38
CA ASN A 214 -15.95 8.27 -9.08
C ASN A 214 -14.82 8.65 -10.05
N LYS A 215 -15.07 8.43 -11.36
CA LYS A 215 -14.11 8.70 -12.44
C LYS A 215 -13.68 10.17 -12.54
N LEU A 216 -14.63 11.11 -12.40
CA LEU A 216 -14.34 12.55 -12.48
C LEU A 216 -13.43 13.01 -11.32
N GLU A 217 -13.68 12.49 -10.12
CA GLU A 217 -12.81 12.75 -8.97
C GLU A 217 -11.41 12.15 -9.16
N ALA A 218 -11.29 10.95 -9.72
CA ALA A 218 -9.99 10.37 -10.05
C ALA A 218 -9.20 11.22 -11.06
N MET A 219 -9.87 11.72 -12.10
CA MET A 219 -9.27 12.63 -13.08
C MET A 219 -8.77 13.94 -12.44
N LYS A 220 -9.60 14.58 -11.59
CA LYS A 220 -9.22 15.80 -10.86
C LYS A 220 -8.03 15.55 -9.92
N ARG A 221 -8.00 14.41 -9.21
CA ARG A 221 -6.91 14.06 -8.31
C ARG A 221 -5.59 13.93 -9.06
N ILE A 222 -5.54 13.16 -10.15
CA ILE A 222 -4.33 12.97 -10.96
C ILE A 222 -3.88 14.30 -11.59
N TRP A 223 -4.81 15.11 -12.12
CA TRP A 223 -4.47 16.44 -12.63
C TRP A 223 -3.85 17.33 -11.56
N ASN A 224 -4.41 17.33 -10.34
CA ASN A 224 -3.85 18.07 -9.21
C ASN A 224 -2.46 17.58 -8.81
N LEU A 225 -2.20 16.25 -8.86
CA LEU A 225 -0.87 15.73 -8.59
C LEU A 225 0.15 16.28 -9.58
N TYR A 226 -0.12 16.25 -10.89
CA TYR A 226 0.78 16.85 -11.88
C TYR A 226 1.04 18.34 -11.62
N ARG A 227 -0.02 19.10 -11.33
CA ARG A 227 0.07 20.56 -11.25
C ARG A 227 0.58 21.07 -9.91
N LYS A 228 0.18 20.44 -8.80
CA LYS A 228 0.42 20.95 -7.45
C LYS A 228 1.53 20.21 -6.71
N GLN A 229 1.71 18.91 -6.97
CA GLN A 229 2.76 18.11 -6.31
C GLN A 229 4.02 18.01 -7.16
N GLU A 230 3.86 17.73 -8.45
CA GLU A 230 4.99 17.60 -9.37
C GLU A 230 5.37 18.90 -10.08
N HIS A 231 4.60 19.97 -9.90
CA HIS A 231 4.82 21.30 -10.51
C HIS A 231 5.05 21.25 -12.02
N LEU A 232 4.51 20.24 -12.71
CA LEU A 232 4.67 20.11 -14.16
C LEU A 232 3.95 21.25 -14.90
N GLY A 233 4.52 21.73 -16.01
CA GLY A 233 3.86 22.65 -16.92
C GLY A 233 2.55 22.07 -17.49
N ILE A 234 1.70 22.92 -18.11
CA ILE A 234 0.40 22.49 -18.65
C ILE A 234 0.59 21.43 -19.73
N LEU A 235 1.52 21.63 -20.68
CA LEU A 235 1.75 20.72 -21.80
C LEU A 235 2.22 19.32 -21.34
N PRO A 236 3.28 19.18 -20.48
CA PRO A 236 3.64 17.88 -19.92
C PRO A 236 2.51 17.24 -19.11
N SER A 237 1.76 18.01 -18.33
CA SER A 237 0.61 17.51 -17.57
C SER A 237 -0.45 16.91 -18.48
N ALA A 238 -0.83 17.61 -19.55
CA ALA A 238 -1.80 17.14 -20.54
C ALA A 238 -1.30 15.86 -21.25
N TRP A 239 -0.03 15.82 -21.63
CA TRP A 239 0.60 14.64 -22.25
C TRP A 239 0.49 13.39 -21.37
N TYR A 240 0.98 13.45 -20.14
CA TYR A 240 0.91 12.31 -19.22
C TYR A 240 -0.52 11.94 -18.85
N PHE A 241 -1.41 12.94 -18.71
CA PHE A 241 -2.81 12.72 -18.39
C PHE A 241 -3.55 11.95 -19.50
N CYS A 242 -3.32 12.27 -20.77
CA CYS A 242 -3.91 11.54 -21.89
C CYS A 242 -3.51 10.06 -21.86
N PHE A 243 -2.22 9.75 -21.65
CA PHE A 243 -1.76 8.37 -21.56
C PHE A 243 -2.28 7.65 -20.31
N TRP A 244 -2.36 8.36 -19.19
CA TRP A 244 -2.94 7.81 -17.97
C TRP A 244 -4.43 7.47 -18.17
N ALA A 245 -5.20 8.38 -18.72
CA ALA A 245 -6.64 8.18 -18.96
C ALA A 245 -6.90 7.02 -19.93
N TRP A 246 -6.12 6.94 -21.01
CA TRP A 246 -6.21 5.83 -21.97
C TRP A 246 -5.92 4.49 -21.28
N ARG A 247 -4.81 4.37 -20.55
CA ARG A 247 -4.43 3.13 -19.83
C ARG A 247 -5.41 2.78 -18.71
N ALA A 248 -5.94 3.77 -17.99
CA ALA A 248 -6.94 3.55 -16.96
C ALA A 248 -8.26 3.02 -17.54
N THR A 249 -8.60 3.40 -18.78
CA THR A 249 -9.77 2.87 -19.50
C THR A 249 -9.51 1.44 -19.97
N MET A 250 -8.37 1.19 -20.60
CA MET A 250 -8.01 -0.16 -21.10
C MET A 250 -7.91 -1.20 -19.97
N ARG A 251 -7.51 -0.81 -18.77
CA ARG A 251 -7.50 -1.72 -17.60
C ARG A 251 -8.90 -2.12 -17.12
N ARG A 252 -9.94 -1.44 -17.55
CA ARG A 252 -11.33 -1.70 -17.11
C ARG A 252 -12.14 -2.52 -18.13
N ILE A 253 -11.64 -2.69 -19.33
CA ILE A 253 -12.14 -3.58 -20.36
C ILE A 253 -11.50 -4.96 -20.20
#